data_6594127fec55ecbe8bf5d3233e3975eb
#
_entry.id   6594127fec55ecbe8bf5d3233e3975eb
#
_cell.length_a   1.000
_cell.length_b   1.000
_cell.length_c   1.000
_cell.angle_alpha   90.00
_cell.angle_beta   90.00
_cell.angle_gamma   90.00
#
_symmetry.space_group_name_H-M   'P 1'
#
loop_
_entity.id
_entity.type
_entity.pdbx_description
1 polymer ?
#
loop_
_entity_poly.entity_id
_entity_poly.type
_entity_poly.pdbx_seq_one_letter_code
_entity_poly.pdbx_strand_id
1 'polypeptide(L)'
;MNPHLPQVPGVDGPLDINVVYPTRGALVGSRDSNFVFGSVGSGLAALKIDGHLVPVWPNGAFLGWVPNPPADSQWYELVAYTLSDTARLRYPVRTRAGIGPRPPYTPEVTTFSPSVDAILRNDSLDRTVSDTDDVIIGRPSPAGDYEWFLFPGTVVRLLEYRDDMARVQLDPGQDIWVDRRDVKVSTVRKVRKVRPKKKTRTHLRVVHASMSASHASVDLNVAVASAPAYIVSEGDRDITLTLYNTIASGASARLVPITDPLIQSATQSRESDRTIYHFALTRPVYGYETLYEHGTVKLRIRRPPIVDPAEPLRGMTIVVDPGHPPIGATGPTGLWEPVPTLAVGLKVRDLLEARGVHVVMTRTTAAPVALGDRPIIARRADANAFVSIHLNADADGQNPFRDNGTGTYYFHPQSKLLAQTVLNALVPELGLRDRGVFYQNLAVCRPTWFPAVLAEGLFIIMPDQEAAIRTPEYQDAYARGVVNGLEKFFATFAK
;
A
#
# COMPACT_ATOMS: atom_id res chain seq x y z
N MET A 1 4.20 -7.96 -30.43
CA MET A 1 5.20 -7.01 -29.88
C MET A 1 4.64 -5.61 -29.99
N ASN A 2 4.78 -4.81 -28.93
CA ASN A 2 4.33 -3.43 -28.93
C ASN A 2 5.30 -2.57 -29.77
N PRO A 3 4.84 -1.87 -30.83
CA PRO A 3 5.72 -1.08 -31.71
C PRO A 3 6.32 0.17 -31.04
N HIS A 4 5.83 0.54 -29.85
CA HIS A 4 6.35 1.68 -29.08
C HIS A 4 7.49 1.31 -28.13
N LEU A 5 7.75 0.02 -27.94
CA LEU A 5 8.86 -0.45 -27.12
C LEU A 5 10.16 -0.55 -27.92
N PRO A 6 11.34 -0.43 -27.26
CA PRO A 6 12.61 -0.73 -27.87
C PRO A 6 12.63 -2.11 -28.49
N GLN A 7 13.37 -2.27 -29.59
CA GLN A 7 13.51 -3.58 -30.23
C GLN A 7 14.19 -4.56 -29.27
N VAL A 8 13.57 -5.73 -29.08
CA VAL A 8 14.13 -6.81 -28.26
C VAL A 8 15.41 -7.34 -28.93
N PRO A 9 16.56 -7.33 -28.25
CA PRO A 9 17.80 -7.85 -28.82
C PRO A 9 17.67 -9.35 -29.14
N GLY A 10 18.19 -9.77 -30.31
CA GLY A 10 18.24 -11.18 -30.70
C GLY A 10 19.33 -11.94 -29.94
N VAL A 11 19.01 -13.17 -29.55
CA VAL A 11 19.97 -14.13 -28.97
C VAL A 11 19.88 -15.42 -29.77
N ASP A 12 21.04 -15.87 -30.26
CA ASP A 12 21.19 -17.16 -30.93
C ASP A 12 22.17 -18.02 -30.12
N GLY A 13 21.63 -18.76 -29.17
CA GLY A 13 22.36 -19.65 -28.26
C GLY A 13 21.86 -21.10 -28.36
N PRO A 14 22.50 -22.02 -27.64
CA PRO A 14 22.02 -23.40 -27.54
C PRO A 14 20.62 -23.42 -26.90
N LEU A 15 19.81 -24.42 -27.28
CA LEU A 15 18.51 -24.62 -26.64
C LEU A 15 18.69 -25.01 -25.16
N ASP A 16 18.19 -24.16 -24.27
CA ASP A 16 18.18 -24.37 -22.83
C ASP A 16 16.84 -23.87 -22.25
N ILE A 17 15.97 -24.81 -21.85
CA ILE A 17 14.65 -24.48 -21.33
C ILE A 17 14.77 -24.16 -19.83
N ASN A 18 14.66 -22.90 -19.50
CA ASN A 18 14.59 -22.40 -18.11
C ASN A 18 13.21 -21.79 -17.84
N VAL A 19 12.44 -22.38 -16.92
CA VAL A 19 11.16 -21.87 -16.47
C VAL A 19 11.36 -21.04 -15.20
N VAL A 20 11.01 -19.78 -15.26
CA VAL A 20 11.05 -18.86 -14.11
C VAL A 20 9.75 -18.94 -13.31
N TYR A 21 8.61 -19.01 -14.01
CA TYR A 21 7.31 -19.11 -13.36
C TYR A 21 6.39 -20.10 -14.11
N PRO A 22 5.59 -20.89 -13.38
CA PRO A 22 5.57 -21.04 -11.91
C PRO A 22 6.88 -21.63 -11.38
N THR A 23 7.19 -21.43 -10.09
CA THR A 23 8.36 -22.08 -9.49
C THR A 23 8.20 -23.59 -9.46
N ARG A 24 9.30 -24.32 -9.59
CA ARG A 24 9.30 -25.78 -9.66
C ARG A 24 8.55 -26.42 -8.48
N GLY A 25 7.53 -27.25 -8.76
CA GLY A 25 6.69 -27.90 -7.75
C GLY A 25 5.70 -26.99 -7.04
N ALA A 26 5.56 -25.74 -7.45
CA ALA A 26 4.58 -24.82 -6.87
C ALA A 26 3.14 -25.29 -7.13
N LEU A 27 2.24 -24.85 -6.25
CA LEU A 27 0.81 -24.99 -6.47
C LEU A 27 0.32 -23.85 -7.36
N VAL A 28 -0.18 -24.17 -8.54
CA VAL A 28 -0.84 -23.22 -9.44
C VAL A 28 -2.23 -22.93 -8.89
N GLY A 29 -2.47 -21.65 -8.55
CA GLY A 29 -3.69 -21.22 -7.85
C GLY A 29 -4.93 -21.10 -8.74
N SER A 30 -4.78 -21.02 -10.06
CA SER A 30 -5.86 -20.93 -11.05
C SER A 30 -6.61 -22.25 -11.23
N ARG A 31 -7.85 -22.16 -11.77
CA ARG A 31 -8.68 -23.36 -12.03
C ARG A 31 -8.34 -24.03 -13.34
N ASP A 32 -8.32 -23.25 -14.43
CA ASP A 32 -8.35 -23.80 -15.80
C ASP A 32 -7.07 -23.52 -16.58
N SER A 33 -6.52 -22.32 -16.49
CA SER A 33 -5.35 -21.88 -17.24
C SER A 33 -4.47 -20.98 -16.38
N ASN A 34 -3.19 -20.98 -16.68
CA ASN A 34 -2.21 -20.08 -16.04
C ASN A 34 -1.16 -19.62 -17.04
N PHE A 35 -0.40 -18.62 -16.67
CA PHE A 35 0.77 -18.22 -17.43
C PHE A 35 2.00 -19.03 -16.99
N VAL A 36 2.84 -19.32 -17.98
CA VAL A 36 4.14 -19.97 -17.82
C VAL A 36 5.15 -19.14 -18.59
N PHE A 37 6.23 -18.72 -17.94
CA PHE A 37 7.26 -17.93 -18.61
C PHE A 37 8.68 -18.32 -18.19
N GLY A 38 9.64 -17.93 -19.03
CA GLY A 38 11.04 -18.24 -18.88
C GLY A 38 11.83 -17.96 -20.16
N SER A 39 12.87 -18.72 -20.42
CA SER A 39 13.69 -18.61 -21.61
C SER A 39 14.01 -19.98 -22.23
N VAL A 40 14.27 -20.01 -23.54
CA VAL A 40 14.66 -21.22 -24.27
C VAL A 40 16.07 -21.14 -24.85
N GLY A 41 16.85 -20.08 -24.50
CA GLY A 41 18.25 -19.90 -24.91
C GLY A 41 18.44 -19.30 -26.31
N SER A 42 17.47 -19.40 -27.20
CA SER A 42 17.55 -18.86 -28.58
C SER A 42 16.22 -18.23 -29.00
N GLY A 43 16.29 -17.04 -29.58
CA GLY A 43 15.16 -16.35 -30.20
C GLY A 43 14.70 -16.96 -31.53
N LEU A 44 15.47 -17.88 -32.08
CA LEU A 44 15.15 -18.63 -33.31
C LEU A 44 14.33 -19.90 -33.01
N ALA A 45 14.15 -20.23 -31.72
CA ALA A 45 13.42 -21.41 -31.30
C ALA A 45 11.91 -21.23 -31.41
N ALA A 46 11.21 -22.30 -31.72
CA ALA A 46 9.78 -22.45 -31.46
C ALA A 46 9.58 -23.25 -30.16
N LEU A 47 8.53 -22.91 -29.40
CA LEU A 47 8.21 -23.59 -28.13
C LEU A 47 6.79 -24.12 -28.15
N LYS A 48 6.60 -25.33 -27.64
CA LYS A 48 5.30 -25.87 -27.27
C LYS A 48 5.28 -26.22 -25.79
N ILE A 49 4.17 -25.89 -25.11
CA ILE A 49 3.85 -26.34 -23.76
C ILE A 49 2.59 -27.17 -23.82
N ASP A 50 2.65 -28.43 -23.41
CA ASP A 50 1.55 -29.42 -23.53
C ASP A 50 0.90 -29.41 -24.93
N GLY A 51 1.73 -29.30 -25.97
CA GLY A 51 1.30 -29.25 -27.37
C GLY A 51 0.83 -27.88 -27.86
N HIS A 52 0.59 -26.90 -26.99
CA HIS A 52 0.20 -25.52 -27.32
C HIS A 52 1.40 -24.71 -27.76
N LEU A 53 1.32 -24.06 -28.93
CA LEU A 53 2.38 -23.18 -29.40
C LEU A 53 2.45 -21.90 -28.52
N VAL A 54 3.63 -21.57 -28.02
CA VAL A 54 3.89 -20.45 -27.14
C VAL A 54 4.83 -19.45 -27.83
N PRO A 55 4.54 -18.13 -27.80
CA PRO A 55 5.42 -17.13 -28.36
C PRO A 55 6.81 -17.15 -27.71
N VAL A 56 7.86 -17.06 -28.56
CA VAL A 56 9.25 -16.84 -28.14
C VAL A 56 9.69 -15.51 -28.72
N TRP A 57 10.30 -14.66 -27.88
CA TRP A 57 10.83 -13.36 -28.29
C TRP A 57 12.25 -13.50 -28.84
N PRO A 58 12.76 -12.50 -29.58
CA PRO A 58 14.10 -12.54 -30.16
C PRO A 58 15.23 -12.86 -29.16
N ASN A 59 15.09 -12.48 -27.89
CA ASN A 59 16.05 -12.79 -26.83
C ASN A 59 15.89 -14.19 -26.21
N GLY A 60 15.07 -15.05 -26.81
CA GLY A 60 14.81 -16.39 -26.29
C GLY A 60 13.82 -16.45 -25.12
N ALA A 61 13.33 -15.32 -24.64
CA ALA A 61 12.29 -15.29 -23.60
C ALA A 61 10.97 -15.82 -24.16
N PHE A 62 10.17 -16.48 -23.30
CA PHE A 62 8.82 -16.91 -23.64
C PHE A 62 7.82 -16.56 -22.55
N LEU A 63 6.58 -16.37 -22.97
CA LEU A 63 5.41 -16.26 -22.10
C LEU A 63 4.25 -16.99 -22.77
N GLY A 64 3.70 -18.01 -22.10
CA GLY A 64 2.54 -18.77 -22.55
C GLY A 64 1.38 -18.60 -21.60
N TRP A 65 0.17 -18.46 -22.16
CA TRP A 65 -1.08 -18.66 -21.44
C TRP A 65 -1.64 -20.03 -21.84
N VAL A 66 -1.54 -20.99 -20.95
CA VAL A 66 -1.80 -22.42 -21.26
C VAL A 66 -2.75 -23.04 -20.24
N PRO A 67 -3.51 -24.08 -20.65
CA PRO A 67 -4.30 -24.87 -19.71
C PRO A 67 -3.42 -25.45 -18.58
N ASN A 68 -4.00 -25.56 -17.39
CA ASN A 68 -3.32 -26.25 -16.30
C ASN A 68 -3.17 -27.75 -16.62
N PRO A 69 -2.06 -28.40 -16.19
CA PRO A 69 -1.91 -29.83 -16.35
C PRO A 69 -3.05 -30.57 -15.65
N PRO A 70 -3.49 -31.75 -16.22
CA PRO A 70 -4.48 -32.56 -15.55
C PRO A 70 -3.98 -33.12 -14.23
N ALA A 71 -4.92 -33.43 -13.33
CA ALA A 71 -4.63 -33.82 -11.94
C ALA A 71 -3.71 -35.04 -11.81
N ASP A 72 -3.69 -35.91 -12.80
CA ASP A 72 -2.91 -37.15 -12.86
C ASP A 72 -1.48 -36.95 -13.40
N SER A 73 -1.19 -35.87 -14.13
CA SER A 73 0.14 -35.64 -14.70
C SER A 73 1.01 -34.69 -13.85
N GLN A 74 0.47 -33.66 -13.25
CA GLN A 74 1.16 -32.72 -12.34
C GLN A 74 2.49 -32.14 -12.89
N TRP A 75 2.60 -31.95 -14.20
CA TRP A 75 3.73 -31.31 -14.88
C TRP A 75 3.29 -30.70 -16.20
N TYR A 76 4.01 -29.65 -16.61
CA TYR A 76 4.00 -29.16 -17.99
C TYR A 76 5.07 -29.90 -18.82
N GLU A 77 4.76 -30.29 -20.05
CA GLU A 77 5.74 -30.76 -21.02
C GLU A 77 6.14 -29.62 -21.95
N LEU A 78 7.39 -29.14 -21.84
CA LEU A 78 7.93 -28.11 -22.71
C LEU A 78 8.81 -28.74 -23.77
N VAL A 79 8.61 -28.35 -25.05
CA VAL A 79 9.40 -28.77 -26.18
C VAL A 79 9.83 -27.57 -26.98
N ALA A 80 11.12 -27.19 -26.87
CA ALA A 80 11.74 -26.15 -27.68
C ALA A 80 12.49 -26.78 -28.84
N TYR A 81 12.36 -26.24 -30.04
CA TYR A 81 13.01 -26.77 -31.23
C TYR A 81 13.40 -25.70 -32.21
N THR A 82 14.51 -25.92 -32.93
CA THR A 82 14.96 -25.20 -34.13
C THR A 82 14.92 -26.14 -35.34
N LEU A 83 15.47 -25.73 -36.48
CA LEU A 83 15.60 -26.60 -37.63
C LEU A 83 16.55 -27.79 -37.39
N SER A 84 17.52 -27.64 -36.46
CA SER A 84 18.59 -28.62 -36.25
C SER A 84 18.61 -29.26 -34.87
N ASP A 85 17.87 -28.71 -33.87
CA ASP A 85 17.96 -29.14 -32.49
C ASP A 85 16.59 -29.19 -31.80
N THR A 86 16.47 -29.99 -30.75
CA THR A 86 15.24 -30.13 -29.93
C THR A 86 15.61 -30.37 -28.49
N ALA A 87 15.12 -29.49 -27.58
CA ALA A 87 15.19 -29.67 -26.15
C ALA A 87 13.81 -30.02 -25.57
N ARG A 88 13.78 -30.88 -24.55
CA ARG A 88 12.54 -31.30 -23.87
C ARG A 88 12.70 -31.17 -22.36
N LEU A 89 11.64 -30.70 -21.71
CA LEU A 89 11.62 -30.56 -20.25
C LEU A 89 10.24 -30.98 -19.74
N ARG A 90 10.20 -31.88 -18.75
CA ARG A 90 9.02 -32.09 -17.91
C ARG A 90 9.18 -31.25 -16.64
N TYR A 91 8.29 -30.28 -16.50
CA TYR A 91 8.37 -29.30 -15.43
C TYR A 91 7.27 -29.53 -14.41
N PRO A 92 7.60 -30.02 -13.18
CA PRO A 92 6.60 -30.40 -12.19
C PRO A 92 5.92 -29.17 -11.60
N VAL A 93 4.59 -29.25 -11.48
CA VAL A 93 3.73 -28.31 -10.76
C VAL A 93 2.65 -29.08 -10.02
N ARG A 94 1.96 -28.46 -9.10
CA ARG A 94 0.75 -28.99 -8.47
C ARG A 94 -0.44 -28.16 -8.90
N THR A 95 -1.57 -28.79 -9.19
CA THR A 95 -2.80 -28.09 -9.53
C THR A 95 -3.85 -28.31 -8.45
N ARG A 96 -4.83 -27.40 -8.36
CA ARG A 96 -5.93 -27.53 -7.38
C ARG A 96 -6.78 -28.79 -7.61
N ALA A 97 -6.86 -29.27 -8.84
CA ALA A 97 -7.60 -30.49 -9.18
C ALA A 97 -7.03 -31.75 -8.49
N GLY A 98 -5.72 -31.77 -8.18
CA GLY A 98 -5.06 -32.85 -7.44
C GLY A 98 -5.13 -32.73 -5.92
N ILE A 99 -5.70 -31.64 -5.39
CA ILE A 99 -5.84 -31.42 -3.96
C ILE A 99 -7.29 -31.74 -3.59
N GLY A 100 -7.51 -32.82 -2.82
CA GLY A 100 -8.82 -33.13 -2.26
C GLY A 100 -9.41 -31.98 -1.46
N PRO A 101 -10.73 -31.97 -1.22
CA PRO A 101 -11.35 -30.92 -0.44
C PRO A 101 -10.64 -30.77 0.93
N ARG A 102 -10.17 -29.57 1.24
CA ARG A 102 -9.70 -29.30 2.59
C ARG A 102 -10.84 -29.54 3.57
N PRO A 103 -10.60 -30.20 4.71
CA PRO A 103 -11.61 -30.25 5.76
C PRO A 103 -12.05 -28.81 6.11
N PRO A 104 -13.33 -28.59 6.39
CA PRO A 104 -13.80 -27.25 6.75
C PRO A 104 -12.98 -26.77 7.95
N TYR A 105 -12.38 -25.59 7.78
CA TYR A 105 -11.64 -24.94 8.86
C TYR A 105 -12.63 -24.52 9.95
N THR A 106 -12.40 -24.97 11.18
CA THR A 106 -13.17 -24.55 12.35
C THR A 106 -12.27 -23.63 13.19
N PRO A 107 -12.59 -22.33 13.30
CA PRO A 107 -11.79 -21.41 14.10
C PRO A 107 -11.86 -21.75 15.59
N GLU A 108 -10.77 -21.53 16.31
CA GLU A 108 -10.76 -21.55 17.77
C GLU A 108 -11.40 -20.26 18.28
N VAL A 109 -12.58 -20.36 18.92
CA VAL A 109 -13.34 -19.20 19.39
C VAL A 109 -13.46 -19.21 20.90
N THR A 110 -13.10 -18.09 21.54
CA THR A 110 -13.35 -17.83 22.96
C THR A 110 -14.17 -16.56 23.10
N THR A 111 -15.41 -16.67 23.57
CA THR A 111 -16.33 -15.54 23.74
C THR A 111 -16.35 -15.05 25.20
N PHE A 112 -16.39 -13.75 25.40
CA PHE A 112 -16.50 -13.11 26.71
C PHE A 112 -17.92 -12.57 26.94
N SER A 113 -18.66 -13.20 27.88
CA SER A 113 -20.00 -12.77 28.28
C SER A 113 -20.10 -12.72 29.81
N PRO A 114 -20.18 -11.53 30.43
CA PRO A 114 -20.10 -10.21 29.79
C PRO A 114 -18.72 -9.88 29.21
N SER A 115 -18.70 -8.94 28.25
CA SER A 115 -17.43 -8.40 27.68
C SER A 115 -16.53 -7.86 28.80
N VAL A 116 -15.22 -7.93 28.59
CA VAL A 116 -14.19 -7.50 29.55
C VAL A 116 -13.47 -6.25 29.10
N ASP A 117 -13.05 -5.42 30.07
CA ASP A 117 -12.26 -4.23 29.78
C ASP A 117 -10.85 -4.64 29.36
N ALA A 118 -10.36 -4.06 28.26
CA ALA A 118 -9.04 -4.30 27.73
C ALA A 118 -8.38 -3.01 27.26
N ILE A 119 -7.05 -3.04 27.16
CA ILE A 119 -6.24 -1.93 26.66
C ILE A 119 -5.47 -2.46 25.46
N LEU A 120 -5.46 -1.69 24.38
CA LEU A 120 -4.69 -2.00 23.20
C LEU A 120 -3.23 -1.60 23.42
N ARG A 121 -2.29 -2.49 23.03
CA ARG A 121 -0.85 -2.26 23.05
C ARG A 121 -0.28 -2.78 21.75
N ASN A 122 0.77 -2.15 21.27
CA ASN A 122 1.46 -2.58 20.07
C ASN A 122 2.50 -3.65 20.40
N ASP A 123 2.04 -4.85 20.73
CA ASP A 123 2.91 -6.02 21.04
C ASP A 123 3.11 -6.93 19.80
N SER A 124 2.40 -6.65 18.69
CA SER A 124 2.51 -7.38 17.44
C SER A 124 3.69 -6.93 16.57
N LEU A 125 4.17 -5.68 16.75
CA LEU A 125 5.32 -5.17 16.01
C LEU A 125 6.64 -5.62 16.63
N ASP A 126 7.62 -5.89 15.76
CA ASP A 126 9.01 -6.06 16.16
C ASP A 126 9.56 -4.69 16.57
N ARG A 127 9.78 -4.51 17.88
CA ARG A 127 10.22 -3.26 18.51
C ARG A 127 11.67 -2.88 18.23
N THR A 128 12.36 -3.56 17.35
CA THR A 128 13.71 -3.18 16.93
C THR A 128 13.73 -1.88 16.15
N VAL A 129 12.56 -1.41 15.69
CA VAL A 129 12.38 -0.12 15.01
C VAL A 129 11.72 0.84 15.99
N SER A 130 12.48 1.78 16.55
CA SER A 130 11.96 2.85 17.42
C SER A 130 11.13 3.80 16.56
N ASP A 131 9.79 3.78 16.67
CA ASP A 131 9.06 4.70 15.84
C ASP A 131 7.74 5.29 16.30
N THR A 132 7.49 6.46 15.70
CA THR A 132 6.32 7.32 15.85
C THR A 132 5.04 6.76 15.23
N ASP A 133 5.11 5.69 14.44
CA ASP A 133 3.96 4.97 13.90
C ASP A 133 3.55 3.76 14.75
N ASP A 134 3.71 3.89 16.07
CA ASP A 134 3.22 2.92 17.04
C ASP A 134 1.68 2.94 17.06
N VAL A 135 1.07 2.26 16.10
CA VAL A 135 -0.39 2.17 15.94
C VAL A 135 -0.87 0.72 15.98
N ILE A 136 -2.06 0.52 16.52
CA ILE A 136 -2.75 -0.77 16.46
C ILE A 136 -3.68 -0.78 15.26
N ILE A 137 -3.54 -1.79 14.41
CA ILE A 137 -4.32 -1.93 13.20
C ILE A 137 -5.65 -2.60 13.50
N GLY A 138 -6.75 -1.91 13.20
CA GLY A 138 -8.11 -2.43 13.26
C GLY A 138 -8.66 -2.74 11.87
N ARG A 139 -9.52 -3.78 11.80
CA ARG A 139 -10.13 -4.30 10.58
C ARG A 139 -11.64 -4.49 10.78
N PRO A 140 -12.47 -4.37 9.72
CA PRO A 140 -13.93 -4.63 9.82
C PRO A 140 -14.24 -6.13 10.00
N SER A 141 -13.35 -7.02 9.58
CA SER A 141 -13.44 -8.47 9.73
C SER A 141 -12.05 -9.07 9.95
N PRO A 142 -11.88 -10.33 10.40
CA PRO A 142 -10.58 -10.95 10.62
C PRO A 142 -9.65 -10.93 9.41
N ALA A 143 -10.21 -11.02 8.21
CA ALA A 143 -9.47 -10.97 6.93
C ALA A 143 -9.73 -9.66 6.15
N GLY A 144 -10.33 -8.65 6.78
CA GLY A 144 -10.62 -7.36 6.17
C GLY A 144 -9.39 -6.47 6.01
N ASP A 145 -9.54 -5.43 5.22
CA ASP A 145 -8.51 -4.42 5.03
C ASP A 145 -8.27 -3.59 6.30
N TYR A 146 -7.15 -2.91 6.36
CA TYR A 146 -6.81 -2.00 7.44
C TYR A 146 -7.64 -0.73 7.32
N GLU A 147 -8.41 -0.43 8.36
CA GLU A 147 -9.32 0.72 8.36
C GLU A 147 -9.09 1.64 9.58
N TRP A 148 -8.78 1.06 10.74
CA TRP A 148 -8.48 1.83 11.95
C TRP A 148 -6.99 1.77 12.27
N PHE A 149 -6.45 2.92 12.68
CA PHE A 149 -5.05 3.07 13.13
C PHE A 149 -5.09 3.70 14.52
N LEU A 150 -5.24 2.85 15.55
CA LEU A 150 -5.52 3.26 16.91
C LEU A 150 -4.23 3.50 17.70
N PHE A 151 -4.31 4.39 18.68
CA PHE A 151 -3.19 4.66 19.59
C PHE A 151 -2.96 3.52 20.57
N PRO A 152 -1.69 3.20 20.92
CA PRO A 152 -1.40 2.40 22.11
C PRO A 152 -2.02 3.05 23.35
N GLY A 153 -2.56 2.21 24.23
CA GLY A 153 -3.30 2.69 25.40
C GLY A 153 -4.80 2.91 25.19
N THR A 154 -5.29 2.73 23.95
CA THR A 154 -6.73 2.80 23.67
C THR A 154 -7.51 1.78 24.51
N VAL A 155 -8.53 2.26 25.24
CA VAL A 155 -9.39 1.44 26.06
C VAL A 155 -10.55 0.92 25.23
N VAL A 156 -10.76 -0.39 25.25
CA VAL A 156 -11.79 -1.09 24.47
C VAL A 156 -12.48 -2.16 25.33
N ARG A 157 -13.54 -2.74 24.80
CA ARG A 157 -14.18 -3.92 25.40
C ARG A 157 -13.92 -5.15 24.54
N LEU A 158 -13.25 -6.16 25.10
CA LEU A 158 -13.02 -7.43 24.43
C LEU A 158 -14.30 -8.28 24.44
N LEU A 159 -14.70 -8.72 23.25
CA LEU A 159 -15.90 -9.53 23.02
C LEU A 159 -15.55 -11.00 22.75
N GLU A 160 -14.55 -11.27 21.92
CA GLU A 160 -14.13 -12.63 21.59
C GLU A 160 -12.67 -12.68 21.12
N TYR A 161 -12.07 -13.83 21.26
CA TYR A 161 -10.90 -14.24 20.47
C TYR A 161 -11.36 -15.22 19.39
N ARG A 162 -10.79 -15.08 18.20
CA ARG A 162 -10.96 -16.03 17.10
C ARG A 162 -9.60 -16.22 16.46
N ASP A 163 -8.99 -17.38 16.73
CA ASP A 163 -7.61 -17.67 16.34
C ASP A 163 -6.64 -16.57 16.83
N ASP A 164 -5.89 -15.96 15.90
CA ASP A 164 -4.95 -14.89 16.19
C ASP A 164 -5.60 -13.49 16.21
N MET A 165 -6.92 -13.40 16.08
CA MET A 165 -7.65 -12.14 16.08
C MET A 165 -8.49 -11.96 17.34
N ALA A 166 -8.66 -10.71 17.76
CA ALA A 166 -9.53 -10.30 18.84
C ALA A 166 -10.62 -9.35 18.31
N ARG A 167 -11.88 -9.64 18.62
CA ARG A 167 -12.98 -8.71 18.37
C ARG A 167 -13.15 -7.80 19.56
N VAL A 168 -12.98 -6.51 19.30
CA VAL A 168 -13.10 -5.48 20.33
C VAL A 168 -14.17 -4.46 19.96
N GLN A 169 -14.87 -3.97 20.96
CA GLN A 169 -15.90 -2.95 20.80
C GLN A 169 -15.33 -1.58 21.14
N LEU A 170 -15.45 -0.64 20.21
CA LEU A 170 -15.07 0.76 20.37
C LEU A 170 -16.19 1.55 21.07
N ASP A 171 -17.43 1.32 20.63
CA ASP A 171 -18.67 1.79 21.26
C ASP A 171 -19.83 0.81 20.97
N PRO A 172 -21.08 1.05 21.43
CA PRO A 172 -22.20 0.11 21.22
C PRO A 172 -22.51 -0.21 19.77
N GLY A 173 -22.16 0.68 18.85
CA GLY A 173 -22.46 0.56 17.43
C GLY A 173 -21.26 0.15 16.58
N GLN A 174 -20.08 -0.03 17.18
CA GLN A 174 -18.85 -0.30 16.42
C GLN A 174 -17.96 -1.35 17.07
N ASP A 175 -17.86 -2.49 16.42
CA ASP A 175 -16.90 -3.54 16.71
C ASP A 175 -15.86 -3.61 15.60
N ILE A 176 -14.62 -3.91 15.97
CA ILE A 176 -13.51 -4.13 15.03
C ILE A 176 -12.70 -5.36 15.43
N TRP A 177 -11.85 -5.81 14.52
CA TRP A 177 -10.90 -6.88 14.75
C TRP A 177 -9.49 -6.33 14.81
N VAL A 178 -8.73 -6.74 15.83
CA VAL A 178 -7.30 -6.40 16.01
C VAL A 178 -6.49 -7.69 16.21
N ASP A 179 -5.18 -7.63 16.07
CA ASP A 179 -4.33 -8.77 16.43
C ASP A 179 -4.52 -9.11 17.91
N ARG A 180 -4.66 -10.40 18.22
CA ARG A 180 -4.85 -10.88 19.59
C ARG A 180 -3.71 -10.48 20.53
N ARG A 181 -2.47 -10.39 20.00
CA ARG A 181 -1.27 -9.99 20.76
C ARG A 181 -1.36 -8.55 21.26
N ASP A 182 -2.07 -7.69 20.53
CA ASP A 182 -2.23 -6.28 20.88
C ASP A 182 -3.26 -6.03 21.98
N VAL A 183 -3.97 -7.07 22.44
CA VAL A 183 -5.02 -6.93 23.46
C VAL A 183 -4.52 -7.39 24.81
N LYS A 184 -4.46 -6.48 25.77
CA LYS A 184 -4.19 -6.77 27.19
C LYS A 184 -5.45 -6.62 28.00
N VAL A 185 -5.96 -7.75 28.50
CA VAL A 185 -7.10 -7.76 29.42
C VAL A 185 -6.70 -7.05 30.71
N SER A 186 -7.47 -6.06 31.12
CA SER A 186 -7.26 -5.40 32.41
C SER A 186 -7.58 -6.38 33.53
N THR A 187 -6.57 -6.83 34.25
CA THR A 187 -6.74 -7.65 35.46
C THR A 187 -7.29 -6.76 36.58
N VAL A 188 -8.59 -6.51 36.55
CA VAL A 188 -9.25 -5.90 37.70
C VAL A 188 -9.15 -6.90 38.84
N ARG A 189 -8.36 -6.57 39.89
CA ARG A 189 -8.40 -7.29 41.17
C ARG A 189 -9.84 -7.56 41.53
N LYS A 190 -10.19 -8.82 41.87
CA LYS A 190 -11.49 -9.20 42.44
C LYS A 190 -11.80 -8.31 43.63
N VAL A 191 -12.50 -7.23 43.36
CA VAL A 191 -13.10 -6.40 44.44
C VAL A 191 -14.29 -7.21 44.98
N ARG A 192 -14.30 -7.39 46.31
CA ARG A 192 -15.33 -7.98 47.12
C ARG A 192 -16.72 -7.79 46.51
N LYS A 193 -17.56 -8.88 46.61
CA LYS A 193 -18.97 -8.89 46.24
C LYS A 193 -19.70 -7.67 46.82
N VAL A 194 -19.79 -6.59 46.09
CA VAL A 194 -20.74 -5.50 46.29
C VAL A 194 -21.85 -5.74 45.26
N ARG A 195 -23.12 -5.71 45.69
CA ARG A 195 -24.31 -5.84 44.85
C ARG A 195 -24.12 -4.99 43.56
N PRO A 196 -24.45 -5.52 42.37
CA PRO A 196 -24.26 -4.77 41.13
C PRO A 196 -25.20 -3.56 41.12
N LYS A 197 -24.68 -2.38 41.48
CA LYS A 197 -25.24 -1.13 40.96
C LYS A 197 -25.14 -1.22 39.43
N LYS A 198 -26.24 -0.86 38.72
CA LYS A 198 -26.23 -0.73 37.26
C LYS A 198 -24.90 -0.13 36.86
N LYS A 199 -24.02 -0.89 36.12
CA LYS A 199 -22.77 -0.39 35.64
C LYS A 199 -23.09 0.74 34.65
N THR A 200 -23.06 1.98 35.12
CA THR A 200 -23.03 3.15 34.25
C THR A 200 -21.80 3.02 33.40
N ARG A 201 -21.99 3.00 32.09
CA ARG A 201 -20.87 3.05 31.10
C ARG A 201 -19.98 4.23 31.44
N THR A 202 -18.69 3.96 31.60
CA THR A 202 -17.75 5.01 31.86
C THR A 202 -17.28 5.55 30.49
N HIS A 203 -17.88 6.63 30.02
CA HIS A 203 -17.38 7.36 28.85
C HIS A 203 -16.10 8.09 29.18
N LEU A 204 -15.20 8.20 28.25
CA LEU A 204 -14.06 9.11 28.32
C LEU A 204 -14.57 10.55 28.22
N ARG A 205 -14.15 11.40 29.15
CA ARG A 205 -14.57 12.80 29.13
C ARG A 205 -13.57 13.63 28.32
N VAL A 206 -14.08 14.34 27.35
CA VAL A 206 -13.35 15.46 26.75
C VAL A 206 -13.40 16.59 27.75
N VAL A 207 -12.25 17.02 28.25
CA VAL A 207 -12.14 18.08 29.26
C VAL A 207 -11.83 19.43 28.65
N HIS A 208 -11.20 19.46 27.50
CA HIS A 208 -10.88 20.69 26.76
C HIS A 208 -10.79 20.40 25.27
N ALA A 209 -11.26 21.35 24.43
CA ALA A 209 -11.08 21.34 23.00
C ALA A 209 -10.68 22.73 22.53
N SER A 210 -9.61 22.82 21.75
CA SER A 210 -9.10 24.08 21.22
C SER A 210 -8.50 23.91 19.84
N MET A 211 -8.44 24.97 19.08
CA MET A 211 -7.72 25.04 17.80
C MET A 211 -6.55 25.99 17.91
N SER A 212 -5.50 25.70 17.15
CA SER A 212 -4.35 26.57 16.94
C SER A 212 -3.91 26.51 15.49
N ALA A 213 -3.20 27.52 15.02
CA ALA A 213 -2.71 27.58 13.66
C ALA A 213 -1.22 27.95 13.66
N SER A 214 -0.50 27.36 12.71
CA SER A 214 0.90 27.67 12.40
C SER A 214 1.04 27.92 10.90
N HIS A 215 2.26 28.21 10.45
CA HIS A 215 2.54 28.26 9.01
C HIS A 215 2.43 26.89 8.31
N ALA A 216 2.59 25.79 9.04
CA ALA A 216 2.58 24.43 8.50
C ALA A 216 1.22 23.74 8.58
N SER A 217 0.41 24.05 9.61
CA SER A 217 -0.83 23.32 9.89
C SER A 217 -1.87 24.14 10.64
N VAL A 218 -3.10 23.64 10.64
CA VAL A 218 -4.13 23.97 11.62
C VAL A 218 -4.35 22.75 12.49
N ASP A 219 -4.26 22.92 13.79
CA ASP A 219 -4.30 21.83 14.76
C ASP A 219 -5.60 21.93 15.60
N LEU A 220 -6.32 20.80 15.71
CA LEU A 220 -7.31 20.56 16.76
C LEU A 220 -6.63 19.83 17.91
N ASN A 221 -6.78 20.33 19.13
CA ASN A 221 -6.27 19.72 20.35
C ASN A 221 -7.44 19.34 21.25
N VAL A 222 -7.58 18.06 21.56
CA VAL A 222 -8.68 17.52 22.40
C VAL A 222 -8.08 16.81 23.60
N ALA A 223 -8.20 17.41 24.79
CA ALA A 223 -7.71 16.84 26.03
C ALA A 223 -8.68 15.76 26.53
N VAL A 224 -8.17 14.54 26.68
CA VAL A 224 -8.90 13.33 27.10
C VAL A 224 -8.02 12.52 28.05
N ALA A 225 -8.58 12.03 29.17
CA ALA A 225 -7.79 11.37 30.21
C ALA A 225 -7.07 10.09 29.79
N SER A 226 -7.54 9.41 28.75
CA SER A 226 -6.96 8.19 28.17
C SER A 226 -7.10 8.22 26.66
N ALA A 227 -6.26 7.49 25.94
CA ALA A 227 -6.34 7.37 24.48
C ALA A 227 -7.72 6.84 24.06
N PRO A 228 -8.53 7.63 23.33
CA PRO A 228 -9.79 7.16 22.80
C PRO A 228 -9.57 6.32 21.54
N ALA A 229 -10.49 5.41 21.25
CA ALA A 229 -10.61 4.89 19.90
C ALA A 229 -11.08 6.03 18.98
N TYR A 230 -10.57 6.07 17.76
CA TYR A 230 -10.91 7.12 16.80
C TYR A 230 -10.87 6.62 15.36
N ILE A 231 -11.50 7.41 14.49
CA ILE A 231 -11.30 7.34 13.04
C ILE A 231 -11.26 8.76 12.46
N VAL A 232 -10.46 8.95 11.43
CA VAL A 232 -10.52 10.15 10.59
C VAL A 232 -11.12 9.74 9.24
N SER A 233 -12.20 10.42 8.87
CA SER A 233 -12.80 10.29 7.54
C SER A 233 -12.50 11.57 6.77
N GLU A 234 -12.09 11.39 5.51
CA GLU A 234 -11.71 12.51 4.63
C GLU A 234 -12.52 12.48 3.34
N GLY A 235 -12.94 13.65 2.90
CA GLY A 235 -13.47 13.91 1.58
C GLY A 235 -12.51 14.75 0.76
N ASP A 236 -13.00 15.35 -0.31
CA ASP A 236 -12.19 16.24 -1.15
C ASP A 236 -11.74 17.50 -0.38
N ARG A 237 -12.67 18.13 0.34
CA ARG A 237 -12.46 19.39 1.08
C ARG A 237 -12.95 19.33 2.52
N ASP A 238 -13.03 18.19 3.11
CA ASP A 238 -13.47 18.04 4.49
C ASP A 238 -12.71 16.93 5.20
N ILE A 239 -12.54 17.10 6.51
CA ILE A 239 -11.96 16.12 7.43
C ILE A 239 -12.87 16.01 8.63
N THR A 240 -13.19 14.78 9.03
CA THR A 240 -13.98 14.49 10.21
C THR A 240 -13.20 13.59 11.16
N LEU A 241 -12.94 14.05 12.39
CA LEU A 241 -12.42 13.23 13.47
C LEU A 241 -13.59 12.75 14.34
N THR A 242 -13.78 11.44 14.41
CA THR A 242 -14.74 10.80 15.32
C THR A 242 -13.98 10.12 16.46
N LEU A 243 -14.30 10.52 17.70
CA LEU A 243 -13.78 9.91 18.91
C LEU A 243 -14.88 9.01 19.51
N TYR A 244 -14.62 7.70 19.58
CA TYR A 244 -15.56 6.71 20.09
C TYR A 244 -15.60 6.69 21.62
N ASN A 245 -16.75 6.34 22.18
CA ASN A 245 -16.99 6.22 23.61
C ASN A 245 -16.56 7.47 24.40
N THR A 246 -16.81 8.68 23.82
CA THR A 246 -16.44 9.95 24.41
C THR A 246 -17.63 10.88 24.61
N ILE A 247 -17.55 11.70 25.65
CA ILE A 247 -18.52 12.76 25.93
C ILE A 247 -17.79 14.06 26.16
N ALA A 248 -18.11 15.08 25.38
CA ALA A 248 -17.73 16.45 25.63
C ALA A 248 -18.78 17.13 26.52
N SER A 249 -18.41 17.57 27.72
CA SER A 249 -19.32 18.20 28.67
C SER A 249 -18.64 19.38 29.39
N GLY A 250 -19.36 20.49 29.44
CA GLY A 250 -18.87 21.74 30.02
C GLY A 250 -18.34 22.74 28.96
N ALA A 251 -18.21 24.01 29.36
CA ALA A 251 -17.82 25.07 28.44
C ALA A 251 -16.43 24.86 27.81
N SER A 252 -15.46 24.38 28.59
CA SER A 252 -14.08 24.15 28.14
C SER A 252 -13.96 23.01 27.12
N ALA A 253 -14.93 22.07 27.09
CA ALA A 253 -14.95 20.97 26.14
C ALA A 253 -15.63 21.34 24.79
N ARG A 254 -16.19 22.56 24.72
CA ARG A 254 -16.81 23.07 23.49
C ARG A 254 -15.74 23.64 22.60
N LEU A 255 -15.75 23.22 21.33
CA LEU A 255 -14.86 23.77 20.31
C LEU A 255 -15.23 25.22 20.02
N VAL A 256 -14.24 26.10 20.08
CA VAL A 256 -14.33 27.48 19.57
C VAL A 256 -13.48 27.54 18.30
N PRO A 257 -14.12 27.69 17.12
CA PRO A 257 -13.40 27.81 15.86
C PRO A 257 -12.48 29.03 15.86
N ILE A 258 -11.35 28.90 15.17
CA ILE A 258 -10.46 30.04 14.86
C ILE A 258 -10.73 30.53 13.44
N THR A 259 -10.43 31.79 13.17
CA THR A 259 -10.41 32.35 11.81
C THR A 259 -9.07 31.97 11.17
N ASP A 260 -9.12 31.21 10.08
CA ASP A 260 -7.93 30.76 9.35
C ASP A 260 -8.25 30.60 7.86
N PRO A 261 -7.34 31.00 6.94
CA PRO A 261 -7.58 30.91 5.50
C PRO A 261 -7.82 29.48 4.97
N LEU A 262 -7.34 28.45 5.67
CA LEU A 262 -7.56 27.05 5.29
C LEU A 262 -8.93 26.56 5.73
N ILE A 263 -9.49 27.08 6.82
CA ILE A 263 -10.72 26.59 7.45
C ILE A 263 -11.91 27.40 6.98
N GLN A 264 -12.83 26.77 6.25
CA GLN A 264 -14.11 27.36 5.92
C GLN A 264 -15.09 27.30 7.11
N SER A 265 -15.14 26.15 7.79
CA SER A 265 -15.91 26.00 9.02
C SER A 265 -15.32 24.85 9.87
N ALA A 266 -15.51 24.96 11.18
CA ALA A 266 -15.19 23.90 12.13
C ALA A 266 -16.35 23.73 13.08
N THR A 267 -16.85 22.51 13.22
CA THR A 267 -18.02 22.20 14.06
C THR A 267 -17.72 21.03 14.98
N GLN A 268 -18.42 21.01 16.10
CA GLN A 268 -18.42 19.90 17.03
C GLN A 268 -19.85 19.42 17.22
N SER A 269 -20.07 18.11 17.07
CA SER A 269 -21.34 17.47 17.31
C SER A 269 -21.20 16.25 18.21
N ARG A 270 -22.33 15.71 18.65
CA ARG A 270 -22.39 14.47 19.40
C ARG A 270 -23.40 13.54 18.74
N GLU A 271 -23.00 12.31 18.52
CA GLU A 271 -23.86 11.24 18.07
C GLU A 271 -23.71 10.05 19.00
N SER A 272 -24.79 9.70 19.74
CA SER A 272 -24.75 8.63 20.75
C SER A 272 -23.60 8.82 21.75
N ASP A 273 -22.62 7.91 21.73
CA ASP A 273 -21.44 7.89 22.60
C ASP A 273 -20.17 8.35 21.83
N ARG A 274 -20.32 9.26 20.84
CA ARG A 274 -19.24 9.79 20.01
C ARG A 274 -19.18 11.29 20.09
N THR A 275 -17.98 11.83 20.16
CA THR A 275 -17.70 13.25 19.93
C THR A 275 -17.09 13.38 18.53
N ILE A 276 -17.69 14.22 17.71
CA ILE A 276 -17.33 14.38 16.30
C ILE A 276 -16.89 15.81 16.06
N TYR A 277 -15.75 15.97 15.41
CA TYR A 277 -15.19 17.24 14.96
C TYR A 277 -15.13 17.23 13.45
N HIS A 278 -15.84 18.13 12.80
CA HIS A 278 -15.88 18.24 11.35
C HIS A 278 -15.30 19.59 10.91
N PHE A 279 -14.42 19.54 9.92
CA PHE A 279 -13.75 20.68 9.29
C PHE A 279 -14.07 20.71 7.81
N ALA A 280 -14.72 21.78 7.36
CA ALA A 280 -14.78 22.10 5.93
C ALA A 280 -13.60 23.01 5.60
N LEU A 281 -12.90 22.71 4.49
CA LEU A 281 -11.71 23.40 4.05
C LEU A 281 -11.98 24.27 2.83
N THR A 282 -11.25 25.37 2.69
CA THR A 282 -11.30 26.24 1.51
C THR A 282 -10.62 25.64 0.28
N ARG A 283 -9.80 24.60 0.47
CA ARG A 283 -9.01 23.88 -0.53
C ARG A 283 -9.10 22.38 -0.31
N PRO A 284 -8.78 21.55 -1.32
CA PRO A 284 -8.66 20.12 -1.13
C PRO A 284 -7.70 19.75 0.03
N VAL A 285 -8.00 18.65 0.71
CA VAL A 285 -7.13 18.09 1.73
C VAL A 285 -5.77 17.82 1.10
N TYR A 286 -4.69 18.33 1.73
CA TYR A 286 -3.33 18.04 1.28
C TYR A 286 -2.69 16.93 2.12
N GLY A 287 -2.95 16.93 3.41
CA GLY A 287 -2.50 15.93 4.34
C GLY A 287 -2.99 16.23 5.76
N TYR A 288 -2.90 15.21 6.60
CA TYR A 288 -3.20 15.33 8.03
C TYR A 288 -2.44 14.25 8.81
N GLU A 289 -2.35 14.45 10.12
CA GLU A 289 -1.88 13.42 11.05
C GLU A 289 -2.67 13.47 12.36
N THR A 290 -2.73 12.33 13.03
CA THR A 290 -3.39 12.22 14.34
C THR A 290 -2.40 11.68 15.34
N LEU A 291 -2.23 12.39 16.46
CA LEU A 291 -1.29 12.07 17.52
C LEU A 291 -2.02 11.99 18.87
N TYR A 292 -1.51 11.18 19.79
CA TYR A 292 -1.95 11.19 21.18
C TYR A 292 -0.75 11.37 22.11
N GLU A 293 -0.64 12.55 22.69
CA GLU A 293 0.49 12.93 23.52
C GLU A 293 0.00 13.62 24.79
N HIS A 294 0.52 13.23 25.95
CA HIS A 294 0.25 13.88 27.24
C HIS A 294 -1.25 14.08 27.53
N GLY A 295 -2.08 13.08 27.21
CA GLY A 295 -3.53 13.17 27.43
C GLY A 295 -4.28 14.04 26.41
N THR A 296 -3.70 14.32 25.28
CA THR A 296 -4.30 15.15 24.22
C THR A 296 -4.28 14.40 22.90
N VAL A 297 -5.45 14.24 22.29
CA VAL A 297 -5.57 13.89 20.87
C VAL A 297 -5.36 15.17 20.06
N LYS A 298 -4.44 15.11 19.12
CA LYS A 298 -4.15 16.22 18.20
C LYS A 298 -4.44 15.75 16.78
N LEU A 299 -5.39 16.41 16.10
CA LEU A 299 -5.53 16.31 14.66
C LEU A 299 -4.86 17.51 14.03
N ARG A 300 -3.83 17.29 13.23
CA ARG A 300 -3.09 18.32 12.49
C ARG A 300 -3.51 18.27 11.02
N ILE A 301 -4.07 19.36 10.51
CA ILE A 301 -4.46 19.49 9.09
C ILE A 301 -3.35 20.28 8.40
N ARG A 302 -2.60 19.61 7.53
CA ARG A 302 -1.43 20.16 6.84
C ARG A 302 -1.84 21.18 5.78
N ARG A 303 -1.12 22.29 5.70
CA ARG A 303 -1.28 23.25 4.61
C ARG A 303 -0.60 22.74 3.34
N PRO A 304 -1.19 22.96 2.17
CA PRO A 304 -0.46 22.77 0.91
C PRO A 304 0.81 23.63 0.91
N PRO A 305 1.89 23.17 0.25
CA PRO A 305 3.11 23.96 0.11
C PRO A 305 2.84 25.23 -0.72
N ILE A 306 3.70 26.24 -0.49
CA ILE A 306 3.74 27.41 -1.36
C ILE A 306 4.57 27.02 -2.59
N VAL A 307 3.99 27.17 -3.77
CA VAL A 307 4.58 26.73 -5.04
C VAL A 307 4.84 27.93 -5.94
N ASP A 308 6.06 28.01 -6.47
CA ASP A 308 6.39 28.95 -7.55
C ASP A 308 5.81 28.44 -8.86
N PRO A 309 4.95 29.21 -9.56
CA PRO A 309 4.39 28.80 -10.85
C PRO A 309 5.45 28.51 -11.93
N ALA A 310 6.59 29.19 -11.90
CA ALA A 310 7.67 29.00 -12.87
C ALA A 310 8.54 27.76 -12.58
N GLU A 311 8.66 27.38 -11.31
CA GLU A 311 9.48 26.27 -10.85
C GLU A 311 8.74 25.44 -9.79
N PRO A 312 7.68 24.69 -10.14
CA PRO A 312 6.76 24.07 -9.17
C PRO A 312 7.41 23.07 -8.20
N LEU A 313 8.54 22.51 -8.59
CA LEU A 313 9.28 21.53 -7.78
C LEU A 313 10.35 22.15 -6.87
N ARG A 314 10.79 23.38 -7.15
CA ARG A 314 11.89 24.02 -6.39
C ARG A 314 11.57 24.10 -4.90
N GLY A 315 12.51 23.63 -4.08
CA GLY A 315 12.41 23.65 -2.61
C GLY A 315 11.46 22.63 -2.00
N MET A 316 10.83 21.76 -2.82
CA MET A 316 10.04 20.65 -2.30
C MET A 316 10.95 19.57 -1.73
N THR A 317 10.50 18.87 -0.69
CA THR A 317 11.09 17.60 -0.22
C THR A 317 10.29 16.45 -0.79
N ILE A 318 10.91 15.63 -1.63
CA ILE A 318 10.25 14.47 -2.25
C ILE A 318 10.99 13.19 -1.87
N VAL A 319 10.23 12.21 -1.40
CA VAL A 319 10.81 10.88 -1.14
C VAL A 319 10.59 9.98 -2.34
N VAL A 320 11.68 9.42 -2.83
CA VAL A 320 11.70 8.43 -3.91
C VAL A 320 11.99 7.07 -3.29
N ASP A 321 11.08 6.14 -3.52
CA ASP A 321 11.12 4.79 -2.97
C ASP A 321 11.30 3.76 -4.09
N PRO A 322 12.53 3.33 -4.42
CA PRO A 322 12.72 2.19 -5.31
C PRO A 322 12.17 0.93 -4.65
N GLY A 323 11.10 0.34 -5.23
CA GLY A 323 10.44 -0.83 -4.67
C GLY A 323 11.39 -1.99 -4.42
N HIS A 324 11.06 -2.82 -3.39
CA HIS A 324 11.88 -3.98 -3.03
C HIS A 324 13.35 -3.65 -2.67
N PRO A 325 14.27 -4.63 -2.37
CA PRO A 325 13.99 -5.95 -1.81
C PRO A 325 13.34 -5.90 -0.41
N PRO A 326 13.04 -7.05 0.29
CA PRO A 326 13.62 -8.40 0.09
C PRO A 326 12.86 -9.28 -0.91
N ILE A 327 11.63 -8.97 -1.25
CA ILE A 327 10.85 -9.69 -2.27
C ILE A 327 10.87 -8.92 -3.59
N GLY A 328 10.22 -9.39 -4.64
CA GLY A 328 10.11 -8.73 -5.94
C GLY A 328 9.82 -9.75 -7.03
N ALA A 329 9.17 -9.32 -8.10
CA ALA A 329 8.91 -10.16 -9.26
C ALA A 329 10.21 -10.42 -10.04
N THR A 330 10.22 -11.48 -10.84
CA THR A 330 11.33 -11.81 -11.73
C THR A 330 10.78 -11.98 -13.15
N GLY A 331 11.43 -11.36 -14.11
CA GLY A 331 11.06 -11.45 -15.52
C GLY A 331 11.56 -12.73 -16.19
N PRO A 332 11.13 -12.99 -17.44
CA PRO A 332 11.41 -14.24 -18.16
C PRO A 332 12.88 -14.57 -18.36
N THR A 333 13.75 -13.56 -18.47
CA THR A 333 15.22 -13.75 -18.60
C THR A 333 15.96 -13.56 -17.29
N GLY A 334 15.24 -13.60 -16.14
CA GLY A 334 15.82 -13.56 -14.81
C GLY A 334 16.10 -12.15 -14.28
N LEU A 335 15.55 -11.09 -14.86
CA LEU A 335 15.65 -9.75 -14.29
C LEU A 335 14.81 -9.66 -13.03
N TRP A 336 15.45 -9.43 -11.90
CA TRP A 336 14.78 -9.26 -10.62
C TRP A 336 14.39 -7.78 -10.41
N GLU A 337 13.15 -7.52 -10.13
CA GLU A 337 12.53 -6.19 -10.02
C GLU A 337 13.32 -5.15 -9.20
N PRO A 338 13.91 -5.46 -8.02
CA PRO A 338 14.72 -4.51 -7.26
C PRO A 338 15.88 -3.87 -8.03
N VAL A 339 16.34 -4.51 -9.11
CA VAL A 339 17.45 -3.98 -9.92
C VAL A 339 17.00 -2.80 -10.77
N PRO A 340 16.02 -2.94 -11.67
CA PRO A 340 15.54 -1.81 -12.47
C PRO A 340 14.82 -0.74 -11.65
N THR A 341 14.11 -1.08 -10.56
CA THR A 341 13.47 -0.06 -9.72
C THR A 341 14.49 0.85 -9.06
N LEU A 342 15.65 0.31 -8.63
CA LEU A 342 16.75 1.13 -8.12
C LEU A 342 17.34 2.01 -9.22
N ALA A 343 17.57 1.46 -10.42
CA ALA A 343 18.13 2.21 -11.55
C ALA A 343 17.22 3.39 -11.94
N VAL A 344 15.93 3.16 -12.06
CA VAL A 344 14.93 4.21 -12.32
C VAL A 344 14.88 5.22 -11.17
N GLY A 345 14.85 4.75 -9.91
CA GLY A 345 14.79 5.62 -8.74
C GLY A 345 15.97 6.58 -8.64
N LEU A 346 17.19 6.12 -8.96
CA LEU A 346 18.38 6.98 -9.01
C LEU A 346 18.27 8.04 -10.11
N LYS A 347 17.74 7.70 -11.29
CA LYS A 347 17.48 8.66 -12.37
C LYS A 347 16.39 9.68 -12.00
N VAL A 348 15.34 9.24 -11.29
CA VAL A 348 14.31 10.15 -10.75
C VAL A 348 14.93 11.13 -9.77
N ARG A 349 15.78 10.67 -8.85
CA ARG A 349 16.54 11.53 -7.94
C ARG A 349 17.31 12.59 -8.69
N ASP A 350 18.15 12.19 -9.64
CA ASP A 350 19.02 13.10 -10.38
C ASP A 350 18.22 14.17 -11.15
N LEU A 351 17.09 13.78 -11.75
CA LEU A 351 16.20 14.71 -12.46
C LEU A 351 15.47 15.66 -11.50
N LEU A 352 15.10 15.23 -10.32
CA LEU A 352 14.45 16.07 -9.28
C LEU A 352 15.46 17.04 -8.67
N GLU A 353 16.66 16.59 -8.31
CA GLU A 353 17.73 17.43 -7.76
C GLU A 353 18.13 18.54 -8.76
N ALA A 354 18.18 18.22 -10.06
CA ALA A 354 18.42 19.22 -11.12
C ALA A 354 17.31 20.30 -11.19
N ARG A 355 16.12 20.05 -10.61
CA ARG A 355 14.99 20.99 -10.49
C ARG A 355 14.93 21.69 -9.13
N GLY A 356 15.97 21.54 -8.31
CA GLY A 356 16.06 22.16 -6.99
C GLY A 356 15.19 21.50 -5.91
N VAL A 357 14.88 20.21 -6.08
CA VAL A 357 14.17 19.38 -5.09
C VAL A 357 15.17 18.87 -4.06
N HIS A 358 14.76 18.83 -2.80
CA HIS A 358 15.44 18.07 -1.76
C HIS A 358 14.94 16.61 -1.82
N VAL A 359 15.78 15.72 -2.37
CA VAL A 359 15.40 14.31 -2.55
C VAL A 359 15.89 13.46 -1.39
N VAL A 360 15.00 12.64 -0.84
CA VAL A 360 15.33 11.60 0.13
C VAL A 360 15.00 10.24 -0.50
N MET A 361 16.00 9.36 -0.53
CA MET A 361 15.84 8.00 -1.07
C MET A 361 15.56 7.02 0.08
N THR A 362 14.60 6.10 -0.09
CA THR A 362 14.44 5.01 0.88
C THR A 362 15.58 4.01 0.83
N ARG A 363 16.17 3.83 -0.36
CA ARG A 363 17.42 3.09 -0.57
C ARG A 363 18.19 3.63 -1.77
N THR A 364 19.52 3.54 -1.71
CA THR A 364 20.45 3.88 -2.80
C THR A 364 21.31 2.71 -3.23
N THR A 365 21.09 1.54 -2.63
CA THR A 365 21.84 0.30 -2.89
C THR A 365 20.88 -0.88 -3.03
N ALA A 366 21.43 -2.07 -3.26
CA ALA A 366 20.66 -3.32 -3.26
C ALA A 366 20.27 -3.81 -1.85
N ALA A 367 20.67 -3.11 -0.78
CA ALA A 367 20.30 -3.49 0.57
C ALA A 367 18.78 -3.43 0.77
N PRO A 368 18.19 -4.40 1.50
CA PRO A 368 16.75 -4.42 1.76
C PRO A 368 16.35 -3.31 2.73
N VAL A 369 15.16 -2.75 2.52
CA VAL A 369 14.49 -1.83 3.43
C VAL A 369 13.13 -2.41 3.77
N ALA A 370 12.83 -2.57 5.05
CA ALA A 370 11.56 -3.12 5.48
C ALA A 370 10.38 -2.29 4.97
N LEU A 371 9.28 -2.96 4.66
CA LEU A 371 8.12 -2.30 4.04
C LEU A 371 7.57 -1.16 4.93
N GLY A 372 7.51 -1.37 6.25
CA GLY A 372 7.04 -0.38 7.22
C GLY A 372 7.96 0.83 7.36
N ASP A 373 9.29 0.67 7.13
CA ASP A 373 10.25 1.77 7.29
C ASP A 373 10.15 2.82 6.18
N ARG A 374 9.66 2.44 4.99
CA ARG A 374 9.60 3.33 3.82
C ARG A 374 8.72 4.57 4.05
N PRO A 375 7.47 4.44 4.54
CA PRO A 375 6.66 5.60 4.92
C PRO A 375 7.27 6.42 6.07
N ILE A 376 7.95 5.76 7.01
CA ILE A 376 8.58 6.39 8.16
C ILE A 376 9.73 7.30 7.73
N ILE A 377 10.58 6.85 6.80
CA ILE A 377 11.63 7.69 6.21
C ILE A 377 11.03 8.98 5.63
N ALA A 378 9.92 8.87 4.91
CA ALA A 378 9.25 10.02 4.31
C ALA A 378 8.66 10.97 5.36
N ARG A 379 8.08 10.43 6.42
CA ARG A 379 7.53 11.22 7.52
C ARG A 379 8.63 11.97 8.28
N ARG A 380 9.75 11.31 8.57
CA ARG A 380 10.92 11.95 9.20
C ARG A 380 11.53 13.05 8.36
N ALA A 381 11.48 12.92 7.04
CA ALA A 381 11.92 13.95 6.11
C ALA A 381 10.92 15.10 5.94
N ASP A 382 9.75 15.06 6.60
CA ASP A 382 8.65 16.01 6.39
C ASP A 382 8.30 16.16 4.89
N ALA A 383 8.26 15.05 4.18
CA ALA A 383 8.10 15.00 2.73
C ALA A 383 6.87 15.79 2.26
N ASN A 384 6.98 16.45 1.11
CA ASN A 384 5.85 17.05 0.42
C ASN A 384 5.13 16.03 -0.47
N ALA A 385 5.82 15.03 -0.97
CA ALA A 385 5.23 13.90 -1.68
C ALA A 385 6.11 12.65 -1.54
N PHE A 386 5.48 11.49 -1.74
CA PHE A 386 6.14 10.19 -1.77
C PHE A 386 5.80 9.48 -3.07
N VAL A 387 6.81 8.95 -3.77
CA VAL A 387 6.62 8.12 -4.95
C VAL A 387 7.38 6.81 -4.84
N SER A 388 6.64 5.69 -4.88
CA SER A 388 7.21 4.35 -4.92
C SER A 388 7.22 3.83 -6.36
N ILE A 389 8.35 3.27 -6.78
CA ILE A 389 8.63 2.84 -8.17
C ILE A 389 8.65 1.32 -8.20
N HIS A 390 7.76 0.72 -8.98
CA HIS A 390 7.54 -0.70 -9.09
C HIS A 390 7.39 -1.18 -10.53
N LEU A 391 7.49 -2.50 -10.72
CA LEU A 391 7.21 -3.21 -11.97
C LEU A 391 6.23 -4.34 -11.68
N ASN A 392 5.08 -4.28 -12.32
CA ASN A 392 3.95 -5.14 -12.04
C ASN A 392 4.19 -6.61 -12.44
N ALA A 393 3.43 -7.50 -11.83
CA ALA A 393 3.30 -8.90 -12.18
C ALA A 393 1.87 -9.37 -11.90
N ASP A 394 1.35 -10.29 -12.69
CA ASP A 394 0.03 -10.86 -12.49
C ASP A 394 0.02 -11.98 -11.45
N ALA A 395 -1.14 -12.14 -10.81
CA ALA A 395 -1.43 -13.30 -9.98
C ALA A 395 -1.90 -14.49 -10.85
N ASP A 396 -1.81 -15.72 -10.31
CA ASP A 396 -2.33 -16.92 -10.94
C ASP A 396 -3.75 -16.73 -11.49
N GLY A 397 -3.95 -17.17 -12.73
CA GLY A 397 -5.26 -17.12 -13.40
C GLY A 397 -5.59 -15.77 -14.05
N GLN A 398 -4.72 -14.77 -13.98
CA GLN A 398 -4.82 -13.55 -14.77
C GLN A 398 -4.03 -13.71 -16.07
N ASN A 399 -4.59 -13.21 -17.17
CA ASN A 399 -3.96 -13.35 -18.48
C ASN A 399 -3.10 -12.11 -18.80
N PRO A 400 -1.75 -12.20 -18.76
CA PRO A 400 -0.87 -11.04 -18.93
C PRO A 400 -1.01 -10.37 -20.30
N PHE A 401 -1.44 -11.09 -21.32
CA PHE A 401 -1.66 -10.51 -22.64
C PHE A 401 -2.86 -9.54 -22.70
N ARG A 402 -3.79 -9.64 -21.72
CA ARG A 402 -4.98 -8.79 -21.64
C ARG A 402 -4.83 -7.65 -20.64
N ASP A 403 -4.09 -7.87 -19.55
CA ASP A 403 -4.13 -7.01 -18.37
C ASP A 403 -2.82 -6.25 -18.10
N ASN A 404 -1.86 -6.24 -19.04
CA ASN A 404 -0.61 -5.48 -18.88
C ASN A 404 -0.74 -4.00 -19.28
N GLY A 405 0.23 -3.18 -18.86
CA GLY A 405 0.31 -1.74 -19.14
C GLY A 405 0.80 -0.94 -17.93
N THR A 406 0.64 0.38 -18.00
CA THR A 406 1.06 1.32 -16.93
C THR A 406 -0.12 1.64 -16.01
N GLY A 407 0.08 1.62 -14.71
CA GLY A 407 -0.93 1.95 -13.71
C GLY A 407 -0.33 2.66 -12.50
N THR A 408 -1.17 3.35 -11.73
CA THR A 408 -0.77 3.96 -10.46
C THR A 408 -1.75 3.61 -9.37
N TYR A 409 -1.26 3.60 -8.12
CA TYR A 409 -2.03 3.20 -6.95
C TYR A 409 -1.98 4.27 -5.87
N TYR A 410 -3.12 4.50 -5.22
CA TYR A 410 -3.26 5.40 -4.09
C TYR A 410 -4.20 4.78 -3.04
N PHE A 411 -4.17 5.31 -1.82
CA PHE A 411 -5.10 4.87 -0.76
C PHE A 411 -5.93 6.03 -0.21
N HIS A 412 -5.34 7.19 0.10
CA HIS A 412 -6.08 8.34 0.62
C HIS A 412 -6.55 9.28 -0.49
N PRO A 413 -7.75 9.88 -0.38
CA PRO A 413 -8.31 10.80 -1.39
C PRO A 413 -7.35 11.92 -1.82
N GLN A 414 -6.57 12.51 -0.90
CA GLN A 414 -5.58 13.56 -1.22
C GLN A 414 -4.47 13.08 -2.15
N SER A 415 -4.23 11.78 -2.23
CA SER A 415 -3.20 11.18 -3.11
C SER A 415 -3.70 10.91 -4.53
N LYS A 416 -5.02 10.93 -4.76
CA LYS A 416 -5.63 10.59 -6.05
C LYS A 416 -5.14 11.48 -7.18
N LEU A 417 -5.05 12.79 -6.94
CA LEU A 417 -4.56 13.75 -7.94
C LEU A 417 -3.10 13.48 -8.30
N LEU A 418 -2.24 13.19 -7.32
CA LEU A 418 -0.85 12.82 -7.58
C LEU A 418 -0.77 11.54 -8.42
N ALA A 419 -1.54 10.50 -8.08
CA ALA A 419 -1.59 9.26 -8.85
C ALA A 419 -2.03 9.52 -10.31
N GLN A 420 -3.03 10.37 -10.52
CA GLN A 420 -3.52 10.71 -11.86
C GLN A 420 -2.49 11.50 -12.69
N THR A 421 -1.82 12.48 -12.09
CA THR A 421 -0.81 13.29 -12.82
C THR A 421 0.42 12.47 -13.17
N VAL A 422 0.84 11.55 -12.30
CA VAL A 422 1.94 10.61 -12.55
C VAL A 422 1.56 9.65 -13.68
N LEU A 423 0.37 9.04 -13.64
CA LEU A 423 -0.09 8.15 -14.70
C LEU A 423 -0.15 8.85 -16.06
N ASN A 424 -0.77 10.02 -16.11
CA ASN A 424 -0.92 10.80 -17.34
C ASN A 424 0.43 11.21 -17.98
N ALA A 425 1.48 11.29 -17.16
CA ALA A 425 2.83 11.57 -17.64
C ALA A 425 3.59 10.28 -18.02
N LEU A 426 3.38 9.19 -17.31
CA LEU A 426 4.05 7.90 -17.57
C LEU A 426 3.59 7.24 -18.86
N VAL A 427 2.28 7.23 -19.13
CA VAL A 427 1.70 6.51 -20.27
C VAL A 427 2.34 6.93 -21.61
N PRO A 428 2.46 8.21 -21.95
CA PRO A 428 3.10 8.63 -23.21
C PRO A 428 4.62 8.38 -23.24
N GLU A 429 5.32 8.50 -22.09
CA GLU A 429 6.77 8.25 -22.03
C GLU A 429 7.10 6.77 -22.21
N LEU A 430 6.28 5.87 -21.69
CA LEU A 430 6.51 4.43 -21.76
C LEU A 430 5.88 3.76 -22.98
N GLY A 431 4.96 4.44 -23.68
CA GLY A 431 4.28 3.89 -24.86
C GLY A 431 3.44 2.64 -24.56
N LEU A 432 3.00 2.45 -23.33
CA LEU A 432 2.19 1.32 -22.89
C LEU A 432 0.73 1.72 -22.71
N ARG A 433 -0.15 0.71 -22.65
CA ARG A 433 -1.57 0.91 -22.41
C ARG A 433 -1.78 1.54 -21.03
N ASP A 434 -2.66 2.52 -20.96
CA ASP A 434 -3.18 3.05 -19.70
C ASP A 434 -4.09 2.03 -19.01
N ARG A 435 -3.69 1.55 -17.83
CA ARG A 435 -4.51 0.66 -16.99
C ARG A 435 -5.40 1.44 -16.01
N GLY A 436 -5.09 2.70 -15.77
CA GLY A 436 -5.84 3.55 -14.84
C GLY A 436 -5.19 3.76 -13.49
N VAL A 437 -5.92 4.50 -12.66
CA VAL A 437 -5.58 4.81 -11.27
C VAL A 437 -6.40 3.92 -10.34
N PHE A 438 -5.74 3.20 -9.44
CA PHE A 438 -6.36 2.21 -8.58
C PHE A 438 -6.36 2.66 -7.11
N TYR A 439 -7.53 2.55 -6.48
CA TYR A 439 -7.65 2.64 -5.03
C TYR A 439 -7.26 1.30 -4.42
N GLN A 440 -6.17 1.27 -3.63
CA GLN A 440 -5.73 0.04 -2.99
C GLN A 440 -4.97 0.31 -1.68
N ASN A 441 -5.24 -0.51 -0.66
CA ASN A 441 -4.64 -0.39 0.67
C ASN A 441 -3.20 -0.95 0.70
N LEU A 442 -2.27 -0.29 0.01
CA LEU A 442 -0.84 -0.63 0.01
C LEU A 442 -0.11 0.14 1.11
N ALA A 443 0.83 -0.51 1.80
CA ALA A 443 1.54 0.09 2.93
C ALA A 443 2.19 1.44 2.59
N VAL A 444 2.80 1.55 1.41
CA VAL A 444 3.46 2.78 0.94
C VAL A 444 2.49 3.87 0.49
N CYS A 445 1.21 3.54 0.31
CA CYS A 445 0.15 4.50 -0.03
C CYS A 445 -0.65 5.00 1.19
N ARG A 446 -0.42 4.44 2.39
CA ARG A 446 -1.15 4.79 3.63
C ARG A 446 -0.74 6.10 4.32
N PRO A 447 0.42 6.73 4.05
CA PRO A 447 0.72 7.99 4.70
C PRO A 447 -0.40 9.01 4.54
N THR A 448 -0.77 9.67 5.65
CA THR A 448 -1.81 10.71 5.64
C THR A 448 -1.21 12.12 5.65
N TRP A 449 0.05 12.27 6.10
CA TRP A 449 0.71 13.58 6.23
C TRP A 449 1.10 14.22 4.91
N PHE A 450 1.25 13.43 3.85
CA PHE A 450 1.61 13.87 2.51
C PHE A 450 0.96 12.98 1.46
N PRO A 451 0.73 13.46 0.23
CA PRO A 451 0.30 12.62 -0.89
C PRO A 451 1.33 11.54 -1.23
N ALA A 452 0.85 10.31 -1.39
CA ALA A 452 1.67 9.14 -1.66
C ALA A 452 1.11 8.34 -2.84
N VAL A 453 1.98 7.93 -3.77
CA VAL A 453 1.64 7.14 -4.95
C VAL A 453 2.62 5.98 -5.13
N LEU A 454 2.10 4.83 -5.58
CA LEU A 454 2.89 3.74 -6.13
C LEU A 454 2.68 3.70 -7.64
N ALA A 455 3.76 3.74 -8.41
CA ALA A 455 3.75 3.67 -9.86
C ALA A 455 4.21 2.28 -10.33
N GLU A 456 3.34 1.60 -11.08
CA GLU A 456 3.61 0.35 -11.79
C GLU A 456 3.84 0.71 -13.27
N GLY A 457 5.08 0.98 -13.63
CA GLY A 457 5.39 1.49 -14.96
C GLY A 457 5.13 0.50 -16.07
N LEU A 458 5.39 -0.78 -15.83
CA LEU A 458 5.26 -1.86 -16.80
C LEU A 458 5.14 -3.21 -16.09
N PHE A 459 4.89 -4.28 -16.86
CA PHE A 459 4.86 -5.67 -16.37
C PHE A 459 6.17 -6.37 -16.65
N ILE A 460 6.96 -6.64 -15.59
CA ILE A 460 8.27 -7.28 -15.74
C ILE A 460 8.18 -8.71 -16.30
N ILE A 461 7.03 -9.36 -16.15
CA ILE A 461 6.78 -10.71 -16.68
C ILE A 461 6.54 -10.74 -18.20
N MET A 462 6.30 -9.58 -18.84
CA MET A 462 6.17 -9.46 -20.30
C MET A 462 7.56 -9.39 -20.94
N PRO A 463 7.94 -10.31 -21.83
CA PRO A 463 9.29 -10.40 -22.37
C PRO A 463 9.81 -9.13 -23.08
N ASP A 464 8.95 -8.42 -23.80
CA ASP A 464 9.29 -7.16 -24.46
C ASP A 464 9.44 -6.01 -23.47
N GLN A 465 8.63 -5.98 -22.41
CA GLN A 465 8.71 -4.96 -21.38
C GLN A 465 9.91 -5.19 -20.43
N GLU A 466 10.22 -6.46 -20.11
CA GLU A 466 11.47 -6.81 -19.41
C GLU A 466 12.69 -6.39 -20.22
N ALA A 467 12.70 -6.66 -21.52
CA ALA A 467 13.81 -6.26 -22.39
C ALA A 467 13.94 -4.73 -22.47
N ALA A 468 12.83 -4.01 -22.56
CA ALA A 468 12.80 -2.55 -22.58
C ALA A 468 13.42 -1.94 -21.31
N ILE A 469 12.99 -2.37 -20.12
CA ILE A 469 13.46 -1.79 -18.84
C ILE A 469 14.92 -2.08 -18.54
N ARG A 470 15.56 -3.04 -19.23
CA ARG A 470 17.00 -3.27 -19.17
C ARG A 470 17.78 -2.14 -19.83
N THR A 471 17.16 -1.37 -20.72
CA THR A 471 17.85 -0.28 -21.46
C THR A 471 17.88 1.00 -20.64
N PRO A 472 19.02 1.72 -20.61
CA PRO A 472 19.11 3.02 -19.93
C PRO A 472 18.09 4.04 -20.44
N GLU A 473 17.81 4.04 -21.74
CA GLU A 473 16.89 4.97 -22.40
C GLU A 473 15.46 4.80 -21.92
N TYR A 474 15.01 3.56 -21.71
CA TYR A 474 13.68 3.27 -21.20
C TYR A 474 13.54 3.55 -19.69
N GLN A 475 14.62 3.33 -18.93
CA GLN A 475 14.71 3.77 -17.54
C GLN A 475 14.65 5.29 -17.43
N ASP A 476 15.28 6.04 -18.35
CA ASP A 476 15.19 7.49 -18.43
C ASP A 476 13.77 7.96 -18.77
N ALA A 477 13.08 7.27 -19.68
CA ALA A 477 11.68 7.54 -20.01
C ALA A 477 10.77 7.36 -18.79
N TYR A 478 10.96 6.27 -18.05
CA TYR A 478 10.21 6.06 -16.80
C TYR A 478 10.48 7.19 -15.80
N ALA A 479 11.74 7.54 -15.58
CA ALA A 479 12.11 8.60 -14.66
C ALA A 479 11.53 9.97 -15.08
N ARG A 480 11.59 10.33 -16.38
CA ARG A 480 10.94 11.55 -16.88
C ARG A 480 9.45 11.56 -16.65
N GLY A 481 8.76 10.44 -16.89
CA GLY A 481 7.32 10.32 -16.64
C GLY A 481 6.96 10.60 -15.18
N VAL A 482 7.69 10.00 -14.22
CA VAL A 482 7.51 10.27 -12.78
C VAL A 482 7.72 11.74 -12.46
N VAL A 483 8.82 12.33 -12.89
CA VAL A 483 9.17 13.72 -12.58
C VAL A 483 8.19 14.71 -13.19
N ASN A 484 7.81 14.52 -14.45
CA ASN A 484 6.82 15.36 -15.13
C ASN A 484 5.44 15.26 -14.45
N GLY A 485 5.08 14.09 -13.95
CA GLY A 485 3.84 13.87 -13.18
C GLY A 485 3.84 14.62 -11.85
N LEU A 486 4.95 14.57 -11.10
CA LEU A 486 5.16 15.32 -9.87
C LEU A 486 5.11 16.84 -10.13
N GLU A 487 5.77 17.31 -11.18
CA GLU A 487 5.77 18.74 -11.55
C GLU A 487 4.35 19.23 -11.85
N LYS A 488 3.58 18.47 -12.64
CA LYS A 488 2.17 18.78 -12.92
C LYS A 488 1.32 18.79 -11.65
N PHE A 489 1.55 17.85 -10.74
CA PHE A 489 0.87 17.81 -9.45
C PHE A 489 1.13 19.09 -8.65
N PHE A 490 2.40 19.44 -8.41
CA PHE A 490 2.73 20.64 -7.63
C PHE A 490 2.27 21.93 -8.32
N ALA A 491 2.29 22.01 -9.64
CA ALA A 491 1.76 23.16 -10.38
C ALA A 491 0.29 23.46 -10.08
N THR A 492 -0.51 22.47 -9.63
CA THR A 492 -1.91 22.70 -9.23
C THR A 492 -2.05 23.54 -7.96
N PHE A 493 -1.00 23.67 -7.15
CA PHE A 493 -0.97 24.48 -5.93
C PHE A 493 -0.37 25.87 -6.16
N ALA A 494 0.20 26.15 -7.33
CA ALA A 494 0.69 27.47 -7.71
C ALA A 494 -0.46 28.48 -7.73
N LYS A 495 -0.20 29.70 -7.22
CA LYS A 495 -1.18 30.79 -7.17
C LYS A 495 -0.98 31.75 -8.32
#